data_0bf0bec61fe983c8106b2e7265abf259
#
_entry.id   0bf0bec61fe983c8106b2e7265abf259
#
_cell.length_a   1.000
_cell.length_b   1.000
_cell.length_c   1.000
_cell.angle_alpha   90.00
_cell.angle_beta   90.00
_cell.angle_gamma   90.00
#
_symmetry.space_group_name_H-M   'P 1'
#
loop_
_entity.id
_entity.type
_entity.pdbx_description
1 polymer ?
#
loop_
_entity_poly.entity_id
_entity_poly.type
_entity_poly.pdbx_seq_one_letter_code
_entity_poly.pdbx_strand_id
1 'polypeptide(L)'
;QASSASMVSIMTALYFTALRPEDRVAVKPHASPIFHSIQYLMGHQSREKMEAFRGLGGVQSYPSRTKDDDDVDFSTGSVGLGVAITSFASLIQDFIAAKSGPVKLGSGERPLGRMIALVGDAELDEGNIYECLQEGWKNDLRNTWWIIDYNRQSLDGIVREGLFQRIEKIFDAFGWDVVKAKYGVLQRAVFDQPGGEALRSWIDNCPNSLYSAMTFMGGAVWRQRLMEDLGDQGDVSALIDRHSDNELAALMENLGGNCVQTMTDIFASIDHDRPVCFLAYTVKGWGTPI
;
A
#
# COMPACT_ATOMS: atom_id res chain seq x y z
N GLN A 1 -8.17 8.20 -10.63
CA GLN A 1 -8.87 8.12 -9.33
C GLN A 1 -8.81 6.71 -8.72
N ALA A 2 -9.02 5.65 -9.49
CA ALA A 2 -9.04 4.27 -8.99
C ALA A 2 -7.74 3.87 -8.25
N SER A 3 -6.56 4.25 -8.77
CA SER A 3 -5.27 4.02 -8.09
C SER A 3 -5.06 4.88 -6.85
N SER A 4 -5.81 5.97 -6.69
CA SER A 4 -5.84 6.75 -5.45
C SER A 4 -6.73 6.07 -4.41
N ALA A 5 -7.87 5.57 -4.85
CA ALA A 5 -8.83 4.89 -3.99
C ALA A 5 -8.23 3.65 -3.31
N SER A 6 -7.45 2.82 -4.04
CA SER A 6 -6.77 1.67 -3.45
C SER A 6 -5.77 2.03 -2.34
N MET A 7 -5.24 3.26 -2.35
CA MET A 7 -4.27 3.74 -1.35
C MET A 7 -4.90 4.34 -0.09
N VAL A 8 -6.22 4.52 -0.04
CA VAL A 8 -6.89 5.25 1.08
C VAL A 8 -6.53 4.66 2.44
N SER A 9 -6.73 3.37 2.65
CA SER A 9 -6.47 2.72 3.94
C SER A 9 -4.98 2.68 4.28
N ILE A 10 -4.14 2.41 3.28
CA ILE A 10 -2.67 2.36 3.45
C ILE A 10 -2.16 3.73 3.89
N MET A 11 -2.52 4.79 3.16
CA MET A 11 -2.05 6.15 3.46
C MET A 11 -2.67 6.70 4.74
N THR A 12 -3.92 6.36 5.05
CA THR A 12 -4.53 6.71 6.34
C THR A 12 -3.75 6.09 7.51
N ALA A 13 -3.47 4.80 7.45
CA ALA A 13 -2.66 4.15 8.48
C ALA A 13 -1.26 4.76 8.57
N LEU A 14 -0.60 4.98 7.44
CA LEU A 14 0.75 5.55 7.40
C LEU A 14 0.80 6.95 8.03
N TYR A 15 0.02 7.89 7.51
CA TYR A 15 0.10 9.30 7.88
C TYR A 15 -0.42 9.60 9.29
N PHE A 16 -1.44 8.88 9.77
CA PHE A 16 -2.06 9.18 11.07
C PHE A 16 -1.57 8.30 12.22
N THR A 17 -0.88 7.17 11.93
CA THR A 17 -0.47 6.26 13.01
C THR A 17 1.01 5.89 13.01
N ALA A 18 1.70 5.94 11.86
CA ALA A 18 3.04 5.35 11.73
C ALA A 18 4.16 6.37 11.47
N LEU A 19 3.89 7.49 10.78
CA LEU A 19 4.92 8.46 10.43
C LEU A 19 5.50 9.14 11.66
N ARG A 20 6.82 9.33 11.64
CA ARG A 20 7.60 10.12 12.60
C ARG A 20 8.00 11.45 11.95
N PRO A 21 8.30 12.49 12.71
CA PRO A 21 8.72 13.80 12.18
C PRO A 21 9.95 13.74 11.25
N GLU A 22 10.81 12.74 11.47
CA GLU A 22 12.03 12.53 10.69
C GLU A 22 11.80 11.80 9.37
N ASP A 23 10.70 11.06 9.25
CA ASP A 23 10.40 10.26 8.06
C ASP A 23 10.14 11.15 6.83
N ARG A 24 10.39 10.60 5.65
CA ARG A 24 10.14 11.27 4.37
C ARG A 24 9.43 10.31 3.43
N VAL A 25 8.41 10.82 2.73
CA VAL A 25 7.52 10.01 1.89
C VAL A 25 7.57 10.45 0.43
N ALA A 26 7.93 9.53 -0.45
CA ALA A 26 7.69 9.65 -1.88
C ALA A 26 6.31 9.07 -2.21
N VAL A 27 5.37 9.95 -2.49
CA VAL A 27 3.98 9.55 -2.76
C VAL A 27 3.89 8.96 -4.16
N LYS A 28 3.23 7.80 -4.30
CA LYS A 28 2.85 7.24 -5.60
C LYS A 28 2.16 8.32 -6.45
N PRO A 29 2.61 8.59 -7.69
CA PRO A 29 2.07 9.71 -8.48
C PRO A 29 0.54 9.70 -8.61
N HIS A 30 -0.04 8.53 -8.88
CA HIS A 30 -1.48 8.38 -9.04
C HIS A 30 -2.29 8.42 -7.73
N ALA A 31 -1.63 8.48 -6.58
CA ALA A 31 -2.26 8.66 -5.26
C ALA A 31 -2.32 10.14 -4.82
N SER A 32 -1.99 11.09 -5.70
CA SER A 32 -2.05 12.53 -5.37
C SER A 32 -3.39 13.00 -4.80
N PRO A 33 -4.57 12.57 -5.28
CA PRO A 33 -5.83 13.00 -4.68
C PRO A 33 -5.95 12.66 -3.19
N ILE A 34 -5.58 11.45 -2.78
CA ILE A 34 -5.64 11.08 -1.36
C ILE A 34 -4.54 11.79 -0.56
N PHE A 35 -3.35 12.00 -1.14
CA PHE A 35 -2.29 12.77 -0.50
C PHE A 35 -2.77 14.19 -0.18
N HIS A 36 -3.24 14.94 -1.16
CA HIS A 36 -3.75 16.31 -0.96
C HIS A 36 -4.95 16.34 0.02
N SER A 37 -5.80 15.29 0.02
CA SER A 37 -6.89 15.18 0.99
C SER A 37 -6.38 15.01 2.42
N ILE A 38 -5.34 14.21 2.63
CA ILE A 38 -4.67 14.04 3.93
C ILE A 38 -4.05 15.37 4.35
N GLN A 39 -3.33 16.05 3.46
CA GLN A 39 -2.72 17.36 3.75
C GLN A 39 -3.79 18.42 4.13
N TYR A 40 -4.94 18.39 3.47
CA TYR A 40 -6.08 19.23 3.85
C TYR A 40 -6.58 18.91 5.27
N LEU A 41 -6.76 17.63 5.60
CA LEU A 41 -7.19 17.20 6.92
C LEU A 41 -6.18 17.56 8.03
N MET A 42 -4.89 17.60 7.69
CA MET A 42 -3.82 18.01 8.59
C MET A 42 -3.66 19.55 8.69
N GLY A 43 -4.40 20.30 7.88
CA GLY A 43 -4.36 21.77 7.88
C GLY A 43 -3.25 22.39 7.02
N HIS A 44 -2.56 21.59 6.19
CA HIS A 44 -1.47 22.04 5.32
C HIS A 44 -1.95 22.43 3.92
N GLN A 45 -3.23 22.22 3.61
CA GLN A 45 -3.81 22.54 2.30
C GLN A 45 -5.17 23.23 2.48
N SER A 46 -5.52 24.16 1.57
CA SER A 46 -6.79 24.83 1.60
C SER A 46 -7.87 24.09 0.79
N ARG A 47 -9.14 24.24 1.21
CA ARG A 47 -10.28 23.71 0.48
C ARG A 47 -10.39 24.28 -0.94
N GLU A 48 -10.13 25.57 -1.07
CA GLU A 48 -10.17 26.26 -2.37
C GLU A 48 -9.22 25.64 -3.39
N LYS A 49 -7.97 25.36 -2.99
CA LYS A 49 -6.99 24.70 -3.85
C LYS A 49 -7.35 23.24 -4.15
N MET A 50 -7.96 22.53 -3.18
CA MET A 50 -8.46 21.18 -3.39
C MET A 50 -9.59 21.13 -4.43
N GLU A 51 -10.54 22.06 -4.34
CA GLU A 51 -11.65 22.17 -5.31
C GLU A 51 -11.15 22.52 -6.72
N ALA A 52 -10.01 23.22 -6.83
CA ALA A 52 -9.34 23.53 -8.07
C ALA A 52 -8.31 22.47 -8.52
N PHE A 53 -8.43 21.22 -8.06
CA PHE A 53 -7.51 20.13 -8.39
C PHE A 53 -7.22 20.06 -9.91
N ARG A 54 -5.94 20.11 -10.30
CA ARG A 54 -5.44 20.18 -11.68
C ARG A 54 -5.78 21.48 -12.43
N GLY A 55 -6.49 22.41 -11.81
CA GLY A 55 -6.76 23.72 -12.35
C GLY A 55 -5.62 24.70 -12.10
N LEU A 56 -5.70 25.86 -12.76
CA LEU A 56 -4.74 26.95 -12.54
C LEU A 56 -4.86 27.45 -11.08
N GLY A 57 -3.75 27.44 -10.35
CA GLY A 57 -3.70 27.83 -8.95
C GLY A 57 -4.20 26.78 -7.96
N GLY A 58 -4.68 25.62 -8.44
CA GLY A 58 -5.04 24.47 -7.62
C GLY A 58 -3.88 23.53 -7.33
N VAL A 59 -4.14 22.47 -6.55
CA VAL A 59 -3.16 21.44 -6.25
C VAL A 59 -2.75 20.66 -7.50
N GLN A 60 -1.49 20.24 -7.55
CA GLN A 60 -0.90 19.59 -8.72
C GLN A 60 -1.45 18.18 -8.95
N SER A 61 -1.40 17.75 -10.22
CA SER A 61 -1.74 16.36 -10.61
C SER A 61 -0.88 15.33 -9.92
N TYR A 62 0.37 15.68 -9.65
CA TYR A 62 1.36 14.88 -8.92
C TYR A 62 2.02 15.77 -7.87
N PRO A 63 2.27 15.26 -6.65
CA PRO A 63 2.85 16.07 -5.58
C PRO A 63 4.15 16.75 -6.01
N SER A 64 4.24 18.05 -5.80
CA SER A 64 5.37 18.87 -6.24
C SER A 64 5.87 19.77 -5.10
N ARG A 65 7.08 19.52 -4.64
CA ARG A 65 7.74 20.31 -3.60
C ARG A 65 7.92 21.80 -3.94
N THR A 66 7.85 22.13 -5.21
CA THR A 66 8.09 23.50 -5.68
C THR A 66 6.82 24.23 -6.14
N LYS A 67 5.70 23.52 -6.26
CA LYS A 67 4.46 24.09 -6.81
C LYS A 67 3.24 23.95 -5.90
N ASP A 68 3.25 22.93 -5.04
CA ASP A 68 2.22 22.75 -4.03
C ASP A 68 2.62 23.48 -2.74
N ASP A 69 1.62 23.93 -1.98
CA ASP A 69 1.81 24.47 -0.63
C ASP A 69 1.85 23.35 0.41
N ASP A 70 1.47 22.13 0.02
CA ASP A 70 1.48 20.94 0.84
C ASP A 70 2.89 20.61 1.36
N ASP A 71 2.96 19.86 2.45
CA ASP A 71 4.23 19.34 2.98
C ASP A 71 4.70 18.14 2.13
N VAL A 72 5.22 18.43 0.95
CA VAL A 72 5.73 17.46 -0.02
C VAL A 72 7.21 17.19 0.23
N ASP A 73 7.56 15.99 0.69
CA ASP A 73 8.97 15.61 0.90
C ASP A 73 9.73 15.43 -0.42
N PHE A 74 9.13 14.72 -1.36
CA PHE A 74 9.70 14.44 -2.69
C PHE A 74 8.69 14.74 -3.80
N SER A 75 9.12 15.48 -4.80
CA SER A 75 8.32 15.63 -6.02
C SER A 75 8.28 14.31 -6.77
N THR A 76 7.09 13.83 -7.08
CA THR A 76 6.88 12.60 -7.83
C THR A 76 6.08 12.89 -9.11
N GLY A 77 6.06 11.94 -10.05
CA GLY A 77 5.38 12.13 -11.34
C GLY A 77 5.85 11.11 -12.37
N SER A 78 7.15 10.87 -12.42
CA SER A 78 7.72 9.78 -13.21
C SER A 78 7.63 8.47 -12.43
N VAL A 79 7.07 7.46 -13.05
CA VAL A 79 6.89 6.12 -12.48
C VAL A 79 8.26 5.52 -12.10
N GLY A 80 8.36 4.92 -10.92
CA GLY A 80 9.61 4.34 -10.39
C GLY A 80 10.59 5.34 -9.76
N LEU A 81 10.49 6.64 -10.10
CA LEU A 81 11.44 7.64 -9.59
C LEU A 81 11.35 7.85 -8.08
N GLY A 82 10.15 7.78 -7.50
CA GLY A 82 9.93 7.88 -6.06
C GLY A 82 10.69 6.81 -5.28
N VAL A 83 10.76 5.62 -5.83
CA VAL A 83 11.52 4.48 -5.29
C VAL A 83 13.02 4.78 -5.29
N ALA A 84 13.55 5.23 -6.42
CA ALA A 84 14.96 5.58 -6.56
C ALA A 84 15.36 6.71 -5.60
N ILE A 85 14.57 7.78 -5.54
CA ILE A 85 14.83 8.92 -4.66
C ILE A 85 14.90 8.50 -3.19
N THR A 86 13.97 7.68 -2.72
CA THR A 86 13.97 7.23 -1.32
C THR A 86 15.17 6.38 -0.98
N SER A 87 15.59 5.47 -1.85
CA SER A 87 16.79 4.65 -1.65
C SER A 87 18.05 5.50 -1.55
N PHE A 88 18.27 6.40 -2.51
CA PHE A 88 19.45 7.28 -2.47
C PHE A 88 19.38 8.30 -1.34
N ALA A 89 18.20 8.79 -0.96
CA ALA A 89 18.06 9.68 0.20
C ALA A 89 18.45 8.97 1.50
N SER A 90 18.12 7.68 1.65
CA SER A 90 18.54 6.89 2.81
C SER A 90 20.07 6.72 2.85
N LEU A 91 20.69 6.34 1.73
CA LEU A 91 22.16 6.23 1.64
C LEU A 91 22.87 7.56 1.94
N ILE A 92 22.31 8.68 1.47
CA ILE A 92 22.85 10.02 1.77
C ILE A 92 22.70 10.34 3.26
N GLN A 93 21.54 10.00 3.86
CA GLN A 93 21.32 10.17 5.30
C GLN A 93 22.37 9.43 6.13
N ASP A 94 22.64 8.16 5.78
CA ASP A 94 23.64 7.34 6.46
C ASP A 94 25.06 7.88 6.26
N PHE A 95 25.38 8.34 5.04
CA PHE A 95 26.66 8.97 4.75
C PHE A 95 26.88 10.25 5.59
N ILE A 96 25.86 11.10 5.69
CA ILE A 96 25.93 12.31 6.50
C ILE A 96 26.12 11.96 7.97
N ALA A 97 25.36 11.01 8.50
CA ALA A 97 25.49 10.56 9.88
C ALA A 97 26.89 9.99 10.17
N ALA A 98 27.45 9.20 9.26
CA ALA A 98 28.80 8.65 9.40
C ALA A 98 29.91 9.71 9.35
N LYS A 99 29.75 10.79 8.58
CA LYS A 99 30.74 11.86 8.43
C LYS A 99 30.67 12.97 9.49
N SER A 100 29.45 13.34 9.87
CA SER A 100 29.19 14.49 10.73
C SER A 100 28.87 14.10 12.16
N GLY A 101 28.78 12.82 12.44
CA GLY A 101 28.17 12.29 13.66
C GLY A 101 26.66 12.54 13.70
N PRO A 102 25.98 12.07 14.76
CA PRO A 102 24.53 12.27 14.90
C PRO A 102 24.19 13.75 14.87
N VAL A 103 23.19 14.09 14.07
CA VAL A 103 22.70 15.49 13.97
C VAL A 103 22.07 15.87 15.31
N LYS A 104 22.64 16.85 15.96
CA LYS A 104 22.11 17.37 17.23
C LYS A 104 21.05 18.43 16.93
N LEU A 105 19.85 18.20 17.41
CA LEU A 105 18.76 19.18 17.44
C LEU A 105 18.42 19.50 18.91
N GLY A 106 18.80 20.68 19.35
CA GLY A 106 18.63 21.07 20.76
C GLY A 106 19.51 20.23 21.71
N SER A 107 18.90 19.59 22.71
CA SER A 107 19.58 18.78 23.73
C SER A 107 19.69 17.28 23.41
N GLY A 108 19.25 16.82 22.23
CA GLY A 108 19.22 15.40 21.86
C GLY A 108 19.79 15.07 20.49
N GLU A 109 20.11 13.80 20.28
CA GLU A 109 20.44 13.27 18.96
C GLU A 109 19.14 13.10 18.16
N ARG A 110 19.14 13.53 16.89
CA ARG A 110 18.01 13.27 15.99
C ARG A 110 18.10 11.83 15.48
N PRO A 111 17.08 11.01 15.69
CA PRO A 111 17.06 9.68 15.09
C PRO A 111 17.03 9.78 13.55
N LEU A 112 17.59 8.78 12.89
CA LEU A 112 17.48 8.67 11.43
C LEU A 112 16.02 8.40 11.05
N GLY A 113 15.51 9.14 10.07
CA GLY A 113 14.16 8.96 9.55
C GLY A 113 14.10 7.82 8.54
N ARG A 114 12.91 7.25 8.40
CA ARG A 114 12.65 6.27 7.33
C ARG A 114 12.40 7.01 6.03
N MET A 115 12.95 6.47 4.94
CA MET A 115 12.67 6.91 3.57
C MET A 115 11.63 5.96 2.98
N ILE A 116 10.42 6.46 2.78
CA ILE A 116 9.25 5.65 2.47
C ILE A 116 8.78 5.91 1.05
N ALA A 117 8.71 4.89 0.21
CA ALA A 117 8.10 4.98 -1.12
C ALA A 117 6.74 4.29 -1.14
N LEU A 118 5.72 5.00 -1.63
CA LEU A 118 4.43 4.42 -2.00
C LEU A 118 4.49 4.04 -3.48
N VAL A 119 4.29 2.77 -3.79
CA VAL A 119 4.59 2.18 -5.10
C VAL A 119 3.37 1.45 -5.64
N GLY A 120 3.06 1.61 -6.93
CA GLY A 120 2.09 0.74 -7.62
C GLY A 120 2.75 -0.57 -8.06
N ASP A 121 1.98 -1.65 -8.11
CA ASP A 121 2.48 -2.93 -8.61
C ASP A 121 2.99 -2.84 -10.06
N ALA A 122 2.36 -2.04 -10.91
CA ALA A 122 2.82 -1.75 -12.26
C ALA A 122 4.09 -0.88 -12.32
N GLU A 123 4.43 -0.15 -11.25
CA GLU A 123 5.71 0.58 -11.19
C GLU A 123 6.91 -0.36 -11.13
N LEU A 124 6.70 -1.60 -10.69
CA LEU A 124 7.76 -2.62 -10.66
C LEU A 124 8.21 -3.06 -12.06
N ASP A 125 7.55 -2.62 -13.13
CA ASP A 125 8.01 -2.82 -14.50
C ASP A 125 9.16 -1.87 -14.88
N GLU A 126 9.43 -0.83 -14.08
CA GLU A 126 10.51 0.13 -14.33
C GLU A 126 11.88 -0.43 -13.94
N GLY A 127 12.84 -0.36 -14.87
CA GLY A 127 14.18 -0.93 -14.69
C GLY A 127 14.96 -0.34 -13.52
N ASN A 128 14.80 0.97 -13.27
CA ASN A 128 15.48 1.68 -12.17
C ASN A 128 15.15 1.13 -10.78
N ILE A 129 14.02 0.47 -10.60
CA ILE A 129 13.66 -0.17 -9.33
C ILE A 129 14.63 -1.32 -9.02
N TYR A 130 14.93 -2.16 -10.01
CA TYR A 130 15.87 -3.26 -9.85
C TYR A 130 17.31 -2.79 -9.70
N GLU A 131 17.68 -1.69 -10.36
CA GLU A 131 18.95 -1.02 -10.14
C GLU A 131 19.07 -0.52 -8.70
N CYS A 132 17.99 0.07 -8.13
CA CYS A 132 17.98 0.52 -6.74
C CYS A 132 18.05 -0.65 -5.74
N LEU A 133 17.42 -1.80 -6.00
CA LEU A 133 17.57 -2.99 -5.16
C LEU A 133 19.03 -3.45 -5.12
N GLN A 134 19.70 -3.48 -6.29
CA GLN A 134 21.09 -3.88 -6.38
C GLN A 134 22.02 -2.88 -5.69
N GLU A 135 21.83 -1.58 -5.90
CA GLU A 135 22.63 -0.54 -5.24
C GLU A 135 22.38 -0.54 -3.73
N GLY A 136 21.14 -0.73 -3.30
CA GLY A 136 20.79 -0.84 -1.88
C GLY A 136 21.49 -2.02 -1.20
N TRP A 137 21.51 -3.18 -1.84
CA TRP A 137 22.23 -4.35 -1.33
C TRP A 137 23.75 -4.13 -1.25
N LYS A 138 24.36 -3.51 -2.27
CA LYS A 138 25.81 -3.21 -2.30
C LYS A 138 26.23 -2.26 -1.20
N ASN A 139 25.35 -1.36 -0.79
CA ASN A 139 25.65 -0.27 0.15
C ASN A 139 24.97 -0.43 1.52
N ASP A 140 24.48 -1.63 1.85
CA ASP A 140 23.82 -1.94 3.13
C ASP A 140 22.69 -0.95 3.46
N LEU A 141 21.74 -0.77 2.54
CA LEU A 141 20.61 0.14 2.66
C LEU A 141 19.83 -0.10 3.95
N ARG A 142 19.55 0.96 4.72
CA ARG A 142 18.82 0.94 5.98
C ARG A 142 17.66 1.94 5.95
N ASN A 143 16.77 1.85 6.93
CA ASN A 143 15.69 2.83 7.15
C ASN A 143 14.86 3.13 5.88
N THR A 144 14.60 2.11 5.06
CA THR A 144 13.86 2.26 3.80
C THR A 144 12.65 1.35 3.79
N TRP A 145 11.49 1.92 3.50
CA TRP A 145 10.22 1.21 3.38
C TRP A 145 9.66 1.40 1.97
N TRP A 146 9.36 0.32 1.26
CA TRP A 146 8.57 0.37 0.04
C TRP A 146 7.22 -0.29 0.28
N ILE A 147 6.14 0.48 0.10
CA ILE A 147 4.77 0.02 0.33
C ILE A 147 4.11 -0.15 -1.04
N ILE A 148 3.96 -1.40 -1.46
CA ILE A 148 3.45 -1.76 -2.77
C ILE A 148 1.93 -1.93 -2.69
N ASP A 149 1.20 -1.07 -3.41
CA ASP A 149 -0.22 -1.20 -3.67
C ASP A 149 -0.45 -2.33 -4.67
N TYR A 150 -0.62 -3.55 -4.17
CA TYR A 150 -0.81 -4.74 -4.99
C TYR A 150 -2.30 -4.93 -5.33
N ASN A 151 -2.77 -4.14 -6.28
CA ASN A 151 -4.15 -4.19 -6.74
C ASN A 151 -4.38 -5.15 -7.92
N ARG A 152 -3.32 -5.79 -8.43
CA ARG A 152 -3.32 -6.81 -9.48
C ARG A 152 -3.77 -6.31 -10.85
N GLN A 153 -3.66 -5.02 -11.11
CA GLN A 153 -4.04 -4.40 -12.38
C GLN A 153 -2.96 -3.43 -12.85
N SER A 154 -2.47 -3.64 -14.07
CA SER A 154 -1.60 -2.73 -14.78
C SER A 154 -2.37 -2.09 -15.93
N LEU A 155 -2.57 -0.76 -15.89
CA LEU A 155 -3.45 -0.04 -16.82
C LEU A 155 -4.84 -0.68 -16.86
N ASP A 156 -5.23 -1.25 -18.00
CA ASP A 156 -6.50 -1.94 -18.22
C ASP A 156 -6.35 -3.48 -18.18
N GLY A 157 -5.13 -3.96 -17.98
CA GLY A 157 -4.82 -5.39 -17.93
C GLY A 157 -4.75 -5.92 -16.50
N ILE A 158 -5.10 -7.20 -16.34
CA ILE A 158 -4.92 -7.92 -15.09
C ILE A 158 -3.55 -8.59 -15.10
N VAL A 159 -2.78 -8.42 -14.03
CA VAL A 159 -1.46 -9.02 -13.92
C VAL A 159 -1.56 -10.55 -13.88
N ARG A 160 -0.54 -11.20 -14.46
CA ARG A 160 -0.45 -12.65 -14.51
C ARG A 160 -0.39 -13.23 -13.10
N GLU A 161 -1.07 -14.38 -12.93
CA GLU A 161 -0.99 -15.16 -11.70
C GLU A 161 0.46 -15.49 -11.33
N GLY A 162 0.74 -15.50 -10.02
CA GLY A 162 2.07 -15.82 -9.50
C GLY A 162 3.07 -14.65 -9.48
N LEU A 163 2.66 -13.44 -9.89
CA LEU A 163 3.55 -12.25 -9.80
C LEU A 163 3.95 -11.96 -8.36
N PHE A 164 3.02 -12.10 -7.42
CA PHE A 164 3.27 -11.88 -5.99
C PHE A 164 4.47 -12.70 -5.47
N GLN A 165 4.50 -14.01 -5.74
CA GLN A 165 5.57 -14.88 -5.30
C GLN A 165 6.93 -14.54 -5.97
N ARG A 166 6.90 -13.96 -7.16
CA ARG A 166 8.12 -13.49 -7.83
C ARG A 166 8.64 -12.21 -7.21
N ILE A 167 7.76 -11.27 -6.91
CA ILE A 167 8.10 -10.03 -6.22
C ILE A 167 8.75 -10.37 -4.87
N GLU A 168 8.10 -11.21 -4.06
CA GLU A 168 8.63 -11.68 -2.77
C GLU A 168 10.06 -12.22 -2.91
N LYS A 169 10.29 -13.13 -3.85
CA LYS A 169 11.61 -13.72 -4.08
C LYS A 169 12.67 -12.70 -4.52
N ILE A 170 12.30 -11.70 -5.29
CA ILE A 170 13.22 -10.65 -5.73
C ILE A 170 13.67 -9.81 -4.53
N PHE A 171 12.74 -9.35 -3.68
CA PHE A 171 13.07 -8.57 -2.50
C PHE A 171 13.90 -9.38 -1.49
N ASP A 172 13.52 -10.63 -1.23
CA ASP A 172 14.26 -11.55 -0.37
C ASP A 172 15.70 -11.76 -0.87
N ALA A 173 15.91 -11.95 -2.18
CA ALA A 173 17.23 -12.11 -2.77
C ALA A 173 18.14 -10.88 -2.57
N PHE A 174 17.57 -9.68 -2.38
CA PHE A 174 18.31 -8.46 -2.06
C PHE A 174 18.32 -8.13 -0.56
N GLY A 175 17.90 -9.05 0.29
CA GLY A 175 17.99 -8.92 1.75
C GLY A 175 16.94 -8.00 2.38
N TRP A 176 15.82 -7.77 1.69
CA TRP A 176 14.68 -7.03 2.22
C TRP A 176 13.78 -7.93 3.05
N ASP A 177 13.26 -7.42 4.15
CA ASP A 177 12.14 -8.04 4.82
C ASP A 177 10.85 -7.85 4.00
N VAL A 178 10.14 -8.94 3.74
CA VAL A 178 8.88 -8.90 2.99
C VAL A 178 7.70 -9.15 3.90
N VAL A 179 6.87 -8.13 4.10
CA VAL A 179 5.67 -8.17 4.93
C VAL A 179 4.43 -8.22 4.07
N LYS A 180 3.62 -9.27 4.24
CA LYS A 180 2.43 -9.52 3.43
C LYS A 180 1.15 -9.06 4.14
N ALA A 181 0.51 -8.04 3.61
CA ALA A 181 -0.81 -7.57 4.04
C ALA A 181 -1.88 -8.12 3.08
N LYS A 182 -2.15 -9.44 3.11
CA LYS A 182 -3.11 -10.08 2.21
C LYS A 182 -4.54 -10.00 2.73
N TYR A 183 -4.75 -10.29 4.00
CA TYR A 183 -6.08 -10.40 4.60
C TYR A 183 -6.29 -9.31 5.65
N GLY A 184 -7.47 -8.69 5.63
CA GLY A 184 -7.88 -7.76 6.67
C GLY A 184 -8.41 -8.47 7.92
N VAL A 185 -8.76 -7.69 8.93
CA VAL A 185 -9.24 -8.22 10.23
C VAL A 185 -10.50 -9.05 10.10
N LEU A 186 -11.44 -8.69 9.19
CA LEU A 186 -12.68 -9.43 9.00
C LEU A 186 -12.41 -10.82 8.42
N GLN A 187 -11.56 -10.90 7.40
CA GLN A 187 -11.18 -12.18 6.79
C GLN A 187 -10.47 -13.08 7.79
N ARG A 188 -9.48 -12.54 8.52
CA ARG A 188 -8.75 -13.31 9.55
C ARG A 188 -9.68 -13.86 10.63
N ALA A 189 -10.62 -13.05 11.11
CA ALA A 189 -11.59 -13.48 12.11
C ALA A 189 -12.52 -14.61 11.64
N VAL A 190 -12.80 -14.67 10.34
CA VAL A 190 -13.62 -15.72 9.75
C VAL A 190 -12.81 -16.99 9.49
N PHE A 191 -11.53 -16.89 9.13
CA PHE A 191 -10.68 -18.04 8.86
C PHE A 191 -10.50 -18.96 10.07
N ASP A 192 -10.60 -18.43 11.28
CA ASP A 192 -10.51 -19.21 12.54
C ASP A 192 -11.84 -19.94 12.89
N GLN A 193 -12.89 -19.78 12.08
CA GLN A 193 -14.20 -20.40 12.30
C GLN A 193 -14.34 -21.69 11.48
N PRO A 194 -15.29 -22.59 11.83
CA PRO A 194 -15.65 -23.73 10.99
C PRO A 194 -15.99 -23.30 9.56
N GLY A 195 -15.37 -23.93 8.58
CA GLY A 195 -15.47 -23.55 7.15
C GLY A 195 -14.52 -22.44 6.71
N GLY A 196 -13.86 -21.75 7.63
CA GLY A 196 -12.98 -20.59 7.32
C GLY A 196 -11.75 -20.94 6.51
N GLU A 197 -11.12 -22.10 6.76
CA GLU A 197 -9.95 -22.55 5.99
C GLU A 197 -10.29 -22.85 4.53
N ALA A 198 -11.47 -23.42 4.27
CA ALA A 198 -11.93 -23.65 2.90
C ALA A 198 -12.20 -22.34 2.17
N LEU A 199 -12.81 -21.36 2.84
CA LEU A 199 -12.98 -20.00 2.30
C LEU A 199 -11.63 -19.34 2.01
N ARG A 200 -10.66 -19.42 2.93
CA ARG A 200 -9.31 -18.93 2.73
C ARG A 200 -8.64 -19.56 1.51
N SER A 201 -8.70 -20.89 1.42
CA SER A 201 -8.14 -21.63 0.29
C SER A 201 -8.79 -21.22 -1.03
N TRP A 202 -10.10 -20.98 -1.04
CA TRP A 202 -10.81 -20.47 -2.21
C TRP A 202 -10.31 -19.07 -2.61
N ILE A 203 -10.18 -18.14 -1.64
CA ILE A 203 -9.64 -16.78 -1.88
C ILE A 203 -8.22 -16.86 -2.44
N ASP A 204 -7.39 -17.77 -1.92
CA ASP A 204 -6.00 -17.93 -2.35
C ASP A 204 -5.85 -18.45 -3.77
N ASN A 205 -6.79 -19.25 -4.22
CA ASN A 205 -6.80 -19.88 -5.54
C ASN A 205 -7.73 -19.19 -6.56
N CYS A 206 -8.51 -18.19 -6.12
CA CYS A 206 -9.40 -17.46 -7.01
C CYS A 206 -8.59 -16.65 -8.04
N PRO A 207 -8.87 -16.81 -9.34
CA PRO A 207 -8.21 -16.03 -10.38
C PRO A 207 -8.37 -14.51 -10.13
N ASN A 208 -7.30 -13.74 -10.35
CA ASN A 208 -7.31 -12.30 -10.16
C ASN A 208 -8.42 -11.59 -10.94
N SER A 209 -8.71 -12.05 -12.16
CA SER A 209 -9.79 -11.53 -13.00
C SER A 209 -11.17 -11.71 -12.37
N LEU A 210 -11.42 -12.92 -11.87
CA LEU A 210 -12.69 -13.26 -11.24
C LEU A 210 -12.88 -12.48 -9.95
N TYR A 211 -11.88 -12.48 -9.06
CA TYR A 211 -11.94 -11.76 -7.80
C TYR A 211 -12.21 -10.26 -8.01
N SER A 212 -11.46 -9.63 -8.92
CA SER A 212 -11.62 -8.21 -9.24
C SER A 212 -13.00 -7.89 -9.81
N ALA A 213 -13.55 -8.73 -10.69
CA ALA A 213 -14.89 -8.53 -11.23
C ALA A 213 -15.96 -8.62 -10.13
N MET A 214 -15.85 -9.61 -9.25
CA MET A 214 -16.84 -9.85 -8.21
C MET A 214 -16.90 -8.75 -7.14
N THR A 215 -15.80 -8.04 -6.88
CA THR A 215 -15.79 -6.91 -5.94
C THR A 215 -16.71 -5.76 -6.36
N PHE A 216 -17.07 -5.67 -7.65
CA PHE A 216 -17.98 -4.64 -8.17
C PHE A 216 -19.41 -5.17 -8.41
N MET A 217 -19.66 -6.46 -8.22
CA MET A 217 -20.95 -7.08 -8.49
C MET A 217 -21.83 -7.24 -7.24
N GLY A 218 -21.27 -6.99 -6.07
CA GLY A 218 -21.98 -7.01 -4.79
C GLY A 218 -22.13 -8.37 -4.14
N GLY A 219 -22.66 -8.36 -2.92
CA GLY A 219 -22.69 -9.53 -2.03
C GLY A 219 -23.53 -10.71 -2.50
N ALA A 220 -24.63 -10.45 -3.22
CA ALA A 220 -25.46 -11.53 -3.78
C ALA A 220 -24.68 -12.39 -4.79
N VAL A 221 -23.83 -11.77 -5.62
CA VAL A 221 -22.97 -12.49 -6.57
C VAL A 221 -21.87 -13.26 -5.84
N TRP A 222 -21.27 -12.66 -4.81
CA TRP A 222 -20.33 -13.36 -3.93
C TRP A 222 -20.97 -14.61 -3.32
N ARG A 223 -22.17 -14.47 -2.74
CA ARG A 223 -22.92 -15.61 -2.17
C ARG A 223 -23.16 -16.71 -3.19
N GLN A 224 -23.73 -16.34 -4.34
CA GLN A 224 -23.99 -17.32 -5.41
C GLN A 224 -22.72 -18.07 -5.77
N ARG A 225 -21.65 -17.39 -6.06
CA ARG A 225 -20.38 -17.99 -6.48
C ARG A 225 -19.76 -18.88 -5.42
N LEU A 226 -19.70 -18.42 -4.17
CA LEU A 226 -19.16 -19.21 -3.08
C LEU A 226 -19.99 -20.46 -2.79
N MET A 227 -21.32 -20.37 -2.91
CA MET A 227 -22.19 -21.54 -2.76
C MET A 227 -22.04 -22.52 -3.94
N GLU A 228 -21.82 -22.04 -5.16
CA GLU A 228 -21.53 -22.91 -6.33
C GLU A 228 -20.21 -23.66 -6.15
N ASP A 229 -19.17 -23.02 -5.66
CA ASP A 229 -17.83 -23.60 -5.57
C ASP A 229 -17.59 -24.40 -4.27
N LEU A 230 -18.24 -24.04 -3.16
CA LEU A 230 -17.98 -24.56 -1.82
C LEU A 230 -19.23 -25.10 -1.09
N GLY A 231 -20.40 -24.95 -1.67
CA GLY A 231 -21.68 -25.24 -0.99
C GLY A 231 -21.87 -26.70 -0.55
N ASP A 232 -21.18 -27.65 -1.15
CA ASP A 232 -21.19 -29.05 -0.75
C ASP A 232 -20.45 -29.31 0.60
N GLN A 233 -19.71 -28.32 1.09
CA GLN A 233 -19.01 -28.37 2.36
C GLN A 233 -19.87 -27.70 3.43
N GLY A 234 -20.58 -28.50 4.25
CA GLY A 234 -21.60 -28.00 5.19
C GLY A 234 -21.19 -26.89 6.12
N ASP A 235 -19.93 -26.88 6.59
CA ASP A 235 -19.41 -25.81 7.47
C ASP A 235 -19.27 -24.47 6.71
N VAL A 236 -18.89 -24.51 5.45
CA VAL A 236 -18.76 -23.31 4.61
C VAL A 236 -20.11 -22.73 4.25
N SER A 237 -21.09 -23.56 3.91
CA SER A 237 -22.47 -23.12 3.65
C SER A 237 -23.02 -22.40 4.88
N ALA A 238 -22.88 -22.99 6.07
CA ALA A 238 -23.33 -22.39 7.32
C ALA A 238 -22.58 -21.08 7.63
N LEU A 239 -21.31 -20.98 7.25
CA LEU A 239 -20.51 -19.75 7.37
C LEU A 239 -21.07 -18.65 6.46
N ILE A 240 -21.32 -18.96 5.19
CA ILE A 240 -21.86 -18.03 4.20
C ILE A 240 -23.26 -17.56 4.60
N ASP A 241 -24.11 -18.48 5.06
CA ASP A 241 -25.51 -18.19 5.45
C ASP A 241 -25.63 -17.30 6.69
N ARG A 242 -24.60 -17.25 7.54
CA ARG A 242 -24.56 -16.34 8.71
C ARG A 242 -24.32 -14.87 8.34
N HIS A 243 -23.87 -14.59 7.14
CA HIS A 243 -23.62 -13.23 6.66
C HIS A 243 -24.74 -12.76 5.73
N SER A 244 -25.23 -11.56 5.88
CA SER A 244 -26.03 -10.90 4.85
C SER A 244 -25.18 -10.62 3.61
N ASP A 245 -25.81 -10.30 2.49
CA ASP A 245 -25.05 -9.98 1.26
C ASP A 245 -24.10 -8.80 1.44
N ASN A 246 -24.52 -7.78 2.19
CA ASN A 246 -23.66 -6.63 2.48
C ASN A 246 -22.46 -6.99 3.36
N GLU A 247 -22.66 -7.83 4.37
CA GLU A 247 -21.56 -8.32 5.23
C GLU A 247 -20.62 -9.23 4.44
N LEU A 248 -21.15 -10.05 3.54
CA LEU A 248 -20.34 -10.90 2.69
C LEU A 248 -19.50 -10.08 1.71
N ALA A 249 -20.07 -9.05 1.07
CA ALA A 249 -19.31 -8.11 0.24
C ALA A 249 -18.19 -7.44 1.05
N ALA A 250 -18.52 -6.88 2.23
CA ALA A 250 -17.54 -6.23 3.10
C ALA A 250 -16.42 -7.21 3.54
N LEU A 251 -16.76 -8.46 3.83
CA LEU A 251 -15.79 -9.51 4.15
C LEU A 251 -14.85 -9.79 2.98
N MET A 252 -15.39 -9.98 1.78
CA MET A 252 -14.59 -10.32 0.61
C MET A 252 -13.73 -9.15 0.12
N GLU A 253 -14.15 -7.92 0.34
CA GLU A 253 -13.37 -6.72 0.02
C GLU A 253 -12.36 -6.35 1.11
N ASN A 254 -12.42 -6.98 2.29
CA ASN A 254 -11.55 -6.67 3.42
C ASN A 254 -10.15 -7.27 3.24
N LEU A 255 -9.45 -6.87 2.16
CA LEU A 255 -8.05 -7.21 1.95
C LEU A 255 -7.15 -6.42 2.91
N GLY A 256 -5.94 -6.92 3.14
CA GLY A 256 -5.03 -6.32 4.11
C GLY A 256 -4.72 -4.85 3.84
N GLY A 257 -4.47 -4.48 2.58
CA GLY A 257 -4.24 -3.10 2.17
C GLY A 257 -5.48 -2.19 2.20
N ASN A 258 -6.69 -2.78 2.21
CA ASN A 258 -7.96 -2.04 2.40
C ASN A 258 -8.41 -1.96 3.87
N CYS A 259 -7.63 -2.52 4.80
CA CYS A 259 -7.94 -2.56 6.22
C CYS A 259 -6.98 -1.67 7.02
N VAL A 260 -7.45 -0.52 7.50
CA VAL A 260 -6.64 0.44 8.27
C VAL A 260 -6.02 -0.23 9.50
N GLN A 261 -6.81 -1.03 10.25
CA GLN A 261 -6.29 -1.73 11.43
C GLN A 261 -5.14 -2.68 11.07
N THR A 262 -5.29 -3.48 10.02
CA THR A 262 -4.23 -4.39 9.57
C THR A 262 -2.97 -3.63 9.19
N MET A 263 -3.08 -2.52 8.45
CA MET A 263 -1.93 -1.72 8.07
C MET A 263 -1.26 -1.05 9.27
N THR A 264 -2.05 -0.55 10.22
CA THR A 264 -1.55 0.04 11.48
C THR A 264 -0.75 -0.99 12.29
N ASP A 265 -1.31 -2.19 12.48
CA ASP A 265 -0.66 -3.27 13.24
C ASP A 265 0.67 -3.69 12.56
N ILE A 266 0.65 -3.82 11.23
CA ILE A 266 1.83 -4.19 10.45
C ILE A 266 2.92 -3.13 10.57
N PHE A 267 2.59 -1.85 10.40
CA PHE A 267 3.58 -0.78 10.55
C PHE A 267 4.16 -0.69 11.96
N ALA A 268 3.33 -0.92 12.97
CA ALA A 268 3.77 -0.93 14.37
C ALA A 268 4.65 -2.14 14.73
N SER A 269 4.57 -3.22 13.97
CA SER A 269 5.35 -4.44 14.23
C SER A 269 6.82 -4.35 13.80
N ILE A 270 7.20 -3.32 13.03
CA ILE A 270 8.57 -3.17 12.54
C ILE A 270 9.41 -2.43 13.59
N ASP A 271 10.35 -3.13 14.19
CA ASP A 271 11.22 -2.67 15.28
C ASP A 271 12.72 -2.60 14.92
N HIS A 272 13.03 -2.69 13.62
CA HIS A 272 14.39 -2.71 13.10
C HIS A 272 14.58 -1.70 11.95
N ASP A 273 15.83 -1.50 11.52
CA ASP A 273 16.22 -0.56 10.47
C ASP A 273 16.48 -1.21 9.09
N ARG A 274 16.37 -2.54 8.98
CA ARG A 274 16.51 -3.23 7.70
C ARG A 274 15.46 -2.73 6.70
N PRO A 275 15.77 -2.75 5.39
CA PRO A 275 14.79 -2.35 4.39
C PRO A 275 13.58 -3.30 4.39
N VAL A 276 12.38 -2.73 4.30
CA VAL A 276 11.12 -3.48 4.35
C VAL A 276 10.28 -3.23 3.10
N CYS A 277 9.84 -4.30 2.48
CA CYS A 277 8.85 -4.29 1.40
C CYS A 277 7.50 -4.76 1.94
N PHE A 278 6.51 -3.87 1.96
CA PHE A 278 5.13 -4.22 2.30
C PHE A 278 4.35 -4.53 1.03
N LEU A 279 3.86 -5.75 0.91
CA LEU A 279 2.98 -6.17 -0.19
C LEU A 279 1.53 -6.07 0.27
N ALA A 280 0.90 -4.93 0.00
CA ALA A 280 -0.44 -4.63 0.46
C ALA A 280 -1.48 -4.99 -0.62
N TYR A 281 -2.25 -6.05 -0.38
CA TYR A 281 -3.36 -6.43 -1.26
C TYR A 281 -4.50 -5.45 -1.15
N THR A 282 -4.91 -4.92 -2.30
CA THR A 282 -6.00 -3.94 -2.41
C THR A 282 -6.97 -4.28 -3.53
N VAL A 283 -8.07 -3.55 -3.57
CA VAL A 283 -9.01 -3.51 -4.68
C VAL A 283 -8.87 -2.18 -5.39
N LYS A 284 -8.54 -2.21 -6.69
CA LYS A 284 -8.43 -0.99 -7.49
C LYS A 284 -9.80 -0.31 -7.59
N GLY A 285 -9.85 0.97 -7.21
CA GLY A 285 -11.10 1.73 -7.21
C GLY A 285 -12.01 1.47 -5.99
N TRP A 286 -11.51 0.82 -4.95
CA TRP A 286 -12.27 0.56 -3.74
C TRP A 286 -12.89 1.82 -3.14
N GLY A 287 -14.21 1.76 -2.83
CA GLY A 287 -14.94 2.88 -2.24
C GLY A 287 -15.27 4.03 -3.20
N THR A 288 -14.92 3.95 -4.49
CA THR A 288 -15.39 4.94 -5.47
C THR A 288 -16.82 4.61 -5.92
N PRO A 289 -17.68 5.64 -6.13
CA PRO A 289 -18.98 5.39 -6.74
C PRO A 289 -18.79 4.83 -8.16
N ILE A 290 -19.62 3.82 -8.47
CA ILE A 290 -19.68 3.17 -9.78
C ILE A 290 -20.59 4.00 -10.69
#